data_dcbcb7604d86c584c80f53355c20adb4
#
_entry.id   dcbcb7604d86c584c80f53355c20adb4
#
_cell.length_a   1.000
_cell.length_b   1.000
_cell.length_c   1.000
_cell.angle_alpha   90.00
_cell.angle_beta   90.00
_cell.angle_gamma   90.00
#
_symmetry.space_group_name_H-M   'P 1'
#
loop_
_entity.id
_entity.type
_entity.pdbx_description
1 polymer ?
#
loop_
_entity_poly.entity_id
_entity_poly.type
_entity_poly.pdbx_seq_one_letter_code
_entity_poly.pdbx_strand_id
1 'polypeptide(L)'
;MTTYHHGDLRSAVLAAAWRMVEKEGLPGLSVREAARRAGVSHNAPYRHFANREALLAALVAQGFEQLYSALGNRAGRELGEAYVGFALEHPQRFRLMFSRARANADLQARFADSFAHLGAEAAAAGAAAWSLVHGLASLVLEGHLENSPAFMRKVLGAMRFAAAAQRSA
;
A
#
# COMPACT_ATOMS: atom_id res chain seq x y z
N MET A 1 4.31 -35.65 -9.99
CA MET A 1 3.00 -35.01 -9.73
C MET A 1 3.20 -34.03 -8.59
N THR A 2 3.31 -32.75 -8.89
CA THR A 2 3.57 -31.70 -7.88
C THR A 2 2.26 -31.41 -7.16
N THR A 3 2.24 -31.67 -5.87
CA THR A 3 1.08 -31.39 -4.98
C THR A 3 0.89 -29.87 -4.92
N TYR A 4 -0.14 -29.36 -5.57
CA TYR A 4 -0.51 -27.96 -5.59
C TYR A 4 -1.14 -27.58 -4.24
N HIS A 5 -0.39 -26.91 -3.37
CA HIS A 5 -0.89 -26.45 -2.07
C HIS A 5 -1.90 -25.31 -2.27
N HIS A 6 -3.07 -25.39 -1.63
CA HIS A 6 -4.15 -24.40 -1.74
C HIS A 6 -3.76 -22.95 -1.38
N GLY A 7 -2.71 -22.76 -0.55
CA GLY A 7 -2.12 -21.46 -0.26
C GLY A 7 -1.33 -20.85 -1.42
N ASP A 8 -0.82 -21.70 -2.33
CA ASP A 8 -0.01 -21.30 -3.46
C ASP A 8 -0.87 -20.68 -4.59
N LEU A 9 -2.09 -21.18 -4.82
CA LEU A 9 -2.99 -20.69 -5.87
C LEU A 9 -3.43 -19.24 -5.62
N ARG A 10 -3.89 -18.93 -4.40
CA ARG A 10 -4.33 -17.58 -4.05
C ARG A 10 -3.18 -16.58 -4.24
N SER A 11 -2.02 -16.91 -3.73
CA SER A 11 -0.81 -16.10 -3.84
C SER A 11 -0.34 -15.96 -5.28
N ALA A 12 -0.37 -17.03 -6.07
CA ALA A 12 0.00 -17.00 -7.50
C ALA A 12 -0.94 -16.08 -8.31
N VAL A 13 -2.25 -16.13 -8.05
CA VAL A 13 -3.24 -15.27 -8.72
C VAL A 13 -3.04 -13.81 -8.32
N LEU A 14 -2.82 -13.51 -7.02
CA LEU A 14 -2.53 -12.14 -6.57
C LEU A 14 -1.23 -11.60 -7.17
N ALA A 15 -0.18 -12.41 -7.22
CA ALA A 15 1.08 -12.02 -7.85
C ALA A 15 0.93 -11.73 -9.35
N ALA A 16 0.14 -12.54 -10.06
CA ALA A 16 -0.18 -12.30 -11.47
C ALA A 16 -1.00 -11.01 -11.64
N ALA A 17 -2.01 -10.81 -10.79
CA ALA A 17 -2.84 -9.61 -10.80
C ALA A 17 -2.02 -8.34 -10.52
N TRP A 18 -1.08 -8.37 -9.59
CA TRP A 18 -0.17 -7.24 -9.34
C TRP A 18 0.69 -6.91 -10.56
N ARG A 19 1.26 -7.92 -11.22
CA ARG A 19 2.01 -7.69 -12.47
C ARG A 19 1.15 -7.04 -13.57
N MET A 20 -0.14 -7.40 -13.64
CA MET A 20 -1.08 -6.77 -14.57
C MET A 20 -1.31 -5.31 -14.20
N VAL A 21 -1.59 -5.02 -12.93
CA VAL A 21 -1.83 -3.65 -12.45
C VAL A 21 -0.62 -2.75 -12.69
N GLU A 22 0.57 -3.22 -12.37
CA GLU A 22 1.81 -2.43 -12.54
C GLU A 22 2.13 -2.16 -14.02
N LYS A 23 1.88 -3.14 -14.90
CA LYS A 23 2.26 -3.03 -16.31
C LYS A 23 1.17 -2.38 -17.18
N GLU A 24 -0.08 -2.68 -16.92
CA GLU A 24 -1.20 -2.39 -17.83
C GLU A 24 -2.31 -1.55 -17.16
N GLY A 25 -2.19 -1.33 -15.84
CA GLY A 25 -3.24 -0.67 -15.06
C GLY A 25 -4.45 -1.58 -14.80
N LEU A 26 -5.57 -0.97 -14.43
CA LEU A 26 -6.79 -1.68 -14.04
C LEU A 26 -7.70 -2.19 -15.17
N PRO A 27 -7.72 -1.61 -16.39
CA PRO A 27 -8.75 -1.96 -17.39
C PRO A 27 -8.82 -3.44 -17.75
N GLY A 28 -7.67 -4.11 -17.90
CA GLY A 28 -7.59 -5.53 -18.26
C GLY A 28 -7.73 -6.52 -17.11
N LEU A 29 -7.80 -6.03 -15.86
CA LEU A 29 -7.80 -6.88 -14.68
C LEU A 29 -9.12 -7.63 -14.51
N SER A 30 -9.04 -8.96 -14.50
CA SER A 30 -10.15 -9.85 -14.17
C SER A 30 -9.63 -11.12 -13.48
N VAL A 31 -10.50 -11.81 -12.73
CA VAL A 31 -10.15 -13.08 -12.07
C VAL A 31 -9.69 -14.11 -13.11
N ARG A 32 -10.38 -14.18 -14.25
CA ARG A 32 -10.05 -15.11 -15.33
C ARG A 32 -8.67 -14.82 -15.95
N GLU A 33 -8.37 -13.57 -16.23
CA GLU A 33 -7.10 -13.18 -16.84
C GLU A 33 -5.93 -13.34 -15.85
N ALA A 34 -6.13 -12.99 -14.57
CA ALA A 34 -5.15 -13.23 -13.53
C ALA A 34 -4.86 -14.74 -13.36
N ALA A 35 -5.91 -15.59 -13.41
CA ALA A 35 -5.75 -17.04 -13.39
C ALA A 35 -4.94 -17.56 -14.57
N ARG A 36 -5.27 -17.10 -15.78
CA ARG A 36 -4.55 -17.47 -17.01
C ARG A 36 -3.05 -17.10 -16.91
N ARG A 37 -2.73 -15.90 -16.42
CA ARG A 37 -1.35 -15.45 -16.24
C ARG A 37 -0.63 -16.13 -15.08
N ALA A 38 -1.37 -16.61 -14.09
CA ALA A 38 -0.84 -17.44 -13.01
C ALA A 38 -0.60 -18.92 -13.42
N GLY A 39 -1.02 -19.31 -14.64
CA GLY A 39 -0.90 -20.69 -15.09
C GLY A 39 -1.83 -21.68 -14.37
N VAL A 40 -2.94 -21.19 -13.80
CA VAL A 40 -3.92 -22.02 -13.07
C VAL A 40 -5.24 -22.15 -13.85
N SER A 41 -6.00 -23.20 -13.55
CA SER A 41 -7.32 -23.42 -14.13
C SER A 41 -8.22 -22.20 -13.93
N HIS A 42 -8.97 -21.80 -14.96
CA HIS A 42 -9.83 -20.61 -14.94
C HIS A 42 -10.94 -20.66 -13.87
N ASN A 43 -11.36 -21.84 -13.43
CA ASN A 43 -12.40 -22.01 -12.40
C ASN A 43 -11.85 -22.01 -10.97
N ALA A 44 -10.59 -22.41 -10.77
CA ALA A 44 -10.01 -22.58 -9.46
C ALA A 44 -9.96 -21.27 -8.62
N PRO A 45 -9.64 -20.10 -9.18
CA PRO A 45 -9.58 -18.86 -8.44
C PRO A 45 -10.91 -18.36 -7.90
N TYR A 46 -12.03 -18.76 -8.47
CA TYR A 46 -13.36 -18.32 -8.01
C TYR A 46 -13.73 -18.83 -6.60
N ARG A 47 -12.99 -19.81 -6.08
CA ARG A 47 -13.09 -20.23 -4.67
C ARG A 47 -12.50 -19.18 -3.72
N HIS A 48 -11.59 -18.34 -4.21
CA HIS A 48 -10.90 -17.30 -3.43
C HIS A 48 -11.38 -15.88 -3.76
N PHE A 49 -11.77 -15.66 -5.01
CA PHE A 49 -12.17 -14.35 -5.54
C PHE A 49 -13.45 -14.52 -6.35
N ALA A 50 -14.60 -14.32 -5.71
CA ALA A 50 -15.90 -14.52 -6.33
C ALA A 50 -16.10 -13.66 -7.60
N ASN A 51 -15.48 -12.48 -7.64
CA ASN A 51 -15.56 -11.54 -8.75
C ASN A 51 -14.33 -10.60 -8.76
N ARG A 52 -14.33 -9.67 -9.72
CA ARG A 52 -13.27 -8.67 -9.87
C ARG A 52 -13.10 -7.77 -8.63
N GLU A 53 -14.19 -7.39 -8.00
CA GLU A 53 -14.15 -6.53 -6.80
C GLU A 53 -13.52 -7.26 -5.60
N ALA A 54 -13.82 -8.54 -5.42
CA ALA A 54 -13.16 -9.37 -4.40
C ALA A 54 -11.65 -9.50 -4.65
N LEU A 55 -11.24 -9.64 -5.91
CA LEU A 55 -9.82 -9.65 -6.29
C LEU A 55 -9.16 -8.29 -5.99
N LEU A 56 -9.82 -7.18 -6.35
CA LEU A 56 -9.33 -5.82 -6.06
C LEU A 56 -9.20 -5.57 -4.55
N ALA A 57 -10.21 -5.97 -3.77
CA ALA A 57 -10.16 -5.84 -2.31
C ALA A 57 -8.97 -6.61 -1.71
N ALA A 58 -8.70 -7.81 -2.20
CA ALA A 58 -7.57 -8.62 -1.76
C ALA A 58 -6.21 -8.00 -2.16
N LEU A 59 -6.12 -7.40 -3.36
CA LEU A 59 -4.93 -6.65 -3.79
C LEU A 59 -4.70 -5.45 -2.88
N VAL A 60 -5.73 -4.65 -2.62
CA VAL A 60 -5.62 -3.48 -1.73
C VAL A 60 -5.15 -3.90 -0.33
N ALA A 61 -5.75 -4.94 0.26
CA ALA A 61 -5.34 -5.46 1.57
C ALA A 61 -3.86 -5.88 1.56
N GLN A 62 -3.44 -6.67 0.57
CA GLN A 62 -2.04 -7.09 0.43
C GLN A 62 -1.09 -5.91 0.21
N GLY A 63 -1.51 -4.90 -0.55
CA GLY A 63 -0.74 -3.68 -0.76
C GLY A 63 -0.44 -2.95 0.55
N PHE A 64 -1.44 -2.82 1.42
CA PHE A 64 -1.24 -2.22 2.75
C PHE A 64 -0.37 -3.08 3.66
N GLU A 65 -0.51 -4.41 3.64
CA GLU A 65 0.38 -5.31 4.38
C GLU A 65 1.85 -5.12 3.95
N GLN A 66 2.09 -4.99 2.65
CA GLN A 66 3.43 -4.74 2.11
C GLN A 66 3.96 -3.35 2.49
N LEU A 67 3.12 -2.32 2.44
CA LEU A 67 3.48 -0.99 2.92
C LEU A 67 3.85 -1.04 4.41
N TYR A 68 3.01 -1.62 5.27
CA TYR A 68 3.31 -1.75 6.70
C TYR A 68 4.62 -2.54 6.95
N SER A 69 4.86 -3.60 6.19
CA SER A 69 6.12 -4.35 6.26
C SER A 69 7.31 -3.48 5.86
N ALA A 70 7.17 -2.68 4.81
CA ALA A 70 8.21 -1.74 4.36
C ALA A 70 8.48 -0.64 5.40
N LEU A 71 7.46 -0.17 6.09
CA LEU A 71 7.60 0.83 7.17
C LEU A 71 8.30 0.22 8.39
N GLY A 72 7.96 -1.02 8.76
CA GLY A 72 8.55 -1.72 9.92
C GLY A 72 8.47 -0.90 11.20
N ASN A 73 9.54 -0.91 11.98
CA ASN A 73 9.65 -0.15 13.23
C ASN A 73 10.36 1.20 13.05
N ARG A 74 10.37 1.75 11.84
CA ARG A 74 10.99 3.04 11.55
C ARG A 74 10.21 4.19 12.18
N ALA A 75 10.90 5.28 12.46
CA ALA A 75 10.29 6.48 13.03
C ALA A 75 10.83 7.74 12.36
N GLY A 76 10.13 8.86 12.53
CA GLY A 76 10.56 10.16 12.06
C GLY A 76 10.87 10.17 10.56
N ARG A 77 12.05 10.69 10.21
CA ARG A 77 12.47 10.81 8.80
C ARG A 77 12.60 9.47 8.07
N GLU A 78 13.13 8.44 8.73
CA GLU A 78 13.30 7.12 8.12
C GLU A 78 11.95 6.47 7.75
N LEU A 79 10.92 6.70 8.55
CA LEU A 79 9.55 6.30 8.25
C LEU A 79 9.04 7.01 6.99
N GLY A 80 9.28 8.33 6.89
CA GLY A 80 8.91 9.12 5.72
C GLY A 80 9.64 8.68 4.45
N GLU A 81 10.95 8.41 4.54
CA GLU A 81 11.77 7.88 3.44
C GLU A 81 11.24 6.51 2.96
N ALA A 82 10.91 5.60 3.89
CA ALA A 82 10.36 4.30 3.56
C ALA A 82 8.97 4.40 2.90
N TYR A 83 8.12 5.29 3.39
CA TYR A 83 6.79 5.53 2.83
C TYR A 83 6.86 6.03 1.39
N VAL A 84 7.63 7.09 1.16
CA VAL A 84 7.81 7.67 -0.18
C VAL A 84 8.52 6.68 -1.09
N GLY A 85 9.54 5.98 -0.59
CA GLY A 85 10.25 4.92 -1.33
C GLY A 85 9.29 3.84 -1.84
N PHE A 86 8.41 3.32 -0.98
CA PHE A 86 7.39 2.34 -1.39
C PHE A 86 6.46 2.88 -2.50
N ALA A 87 6.02 4.13 -2.38
CA ALA A 87 5.16 4.74 -3.39
C ALA A 87 5.85 4.86 -4.76
N LEU A 88 7.13 5.24 -4.77
CA LEU A 88 7.91 5.39 -6.01
C LEU A 88 8.31 4.05 -6.63
N GLU A 89 8.56 3.04 -5.82
CA GLU A 89 8.87 1.68 -6.28
C GLU A 89 7.62 0.98 -6.84
N HIS A 90 6.43 1.29 -6.28
CA HIS A 90 5.18 0.63 -6.64
C HIS A 90 4.06 1.63 -6.99
N PRO A 91 4.21 2.46 -8.02
CA PRO A 91 3.34 3.61 -8.29
C PRO A 91 1.87 3.21 -8.55
N GLN A 92 1.63 2.19 -9.35
CA GLN A 92 0.25 1.76 -9.65
C GLN A 92 -0.40 1.07 -8.44
N ARG A 93 0.39 0.35 -7.65
CA ARG A 93 -0.05 -0.26 -6.40
C ARG A 93 -0.46 0.82 -5.41
N PHE A 94 0.39 1.82 -5.20
CA PHE A 94 0.11 2.95 -4.32
C PHE A 94 -1.18 3.67 -4.75
N ARG A 95 -1.33 4.00 -6.02
CA ARG A 95 -2.56 4.62 -6.55
C ARG A 95 -3.80 3.76 -6.31
N LEU A 96 -3.73 2.46 -6.60
CA LEU A 96 -4.85 1.53 -6.37
C LEU A 96 -5.24 1.47 -4.90
N MET A 97 -4.28 1.33 -4.00
CA MET A 97 -4.51 1.25 -2.56
C MET A 97 -5.32 2.45 -2.07
N PHE A 98 -4.89 3.65 -2.35
CA PHE A 98 -5.50 4.87 -1.82
C PHE A 98 -6.76 5.31 -2.57
N SER A 99 -6.89 5.02 -3.85
CA SER A 99 -8.14 5.27 -4.58
C SER A 99 -9.29 4.38 -4.11
N ARG A 100 -8.99 3.22 -3.54
CA ARG A 100 -9.99 2.23 -3.09
C ARG A 100 -10.07 2.05 -1.57
N ALA A 101 -9.20 2.70 -0.79
CA ALA A 101 -9.18 2.59 0.67
C ALA A 101 -10.54 2.94 1.31
N ARG A 102 -11.24 3.93 0.76
CA ARG A 102 -12.57 4.37 1.25
C ARG A 102 -13.65 3.31 1.09
N ALA A 103 -13.50 2.36 0.18
CA ALA A 103 -14.46 1.28 -0.03
C ALA A 103 -14.21 0.05 0.86
N ASN A 104 -13.12 0.07 1.66
CA ASN A 104 -12.75 -1.04 2.52
C ASN A 104 -12.86 -0.63 3.99
N ALA A 105 -13.97 -1.03 4.63
CA ALA A 105 -14.25 -0.69 6.04
C ALA A 105 -13.18 -1.21 7.00
N ASP A 106 -12.60 -2.40 6.73
CA ASP A 106 -11.54 -2.97 7.57
C ASP A 106 -10.26 -2.14 7.51
N LEU A 107 -9.94 -1.57 6.34
CA LEU A 107 -8.80 -0.67 6.20
C LEU A 107 -9.05 0.67 6.90
N GLN A 108 -10.27 1.20 6.82
CA GLN A 108 -10.63 2.42 7.56
C GLN A 108 -10.54 2.19 9.07
N ALA A 109 -11.02 1.05 9.57
CA ALA A 109 -10.88 0.69 10.97
C ALA A 109 -9.41 0.59 11.38
N ARG A 110 -8.56 -0.09 10.62
CA ARG A 110 -7.12 -0.20 10.89
C ARG A 110 -6.40 1.15 10.88
N PHE A 111 -6.78 2.08 9.99
CA PHE A 111 -6.27 3.45 10.02
C PHE A 111 -6.71 4.20 11.27
N ALA A 112 -7.98 4.11 11.63
CA ALA A 112 -8.49 4.70 12.86
C ALA A 112 -7.81 4.10 14.10
N ASP A 113 -7.68 2.79 14.17
CA ASP A 113 -7.02 2.06 15.26
C ASP A 113 -5.53 2.39 15.39
N SER A 114 -4.85 2.65 14.27
CA SER A 114 -3.43 3.05 14.28
C SER A 114 -3.18 4.34 15.08
N PHE A 115 -4.19 5.18 15.25
CA PHE A 115 -4.13 6.44 15.98
C PHE A 115 -4.96 6.46 17.26
N ALA A 116 -5.92 5.52 17.42
CA ALA A 116 -6.89 5.52 18.50
C ALA A 116 -6.27 5.35 19.91
N HIS A 117 -5.13 4.65 19.99
CA HIS A 117 -4.39 4.47 21.24
C HIS A 117 -3.48 5.64 21.59
N LEU A 118 -3.33 6.60 20.66
CA LEU A 118 -2.62 7.85 20.88
C LEU A 118 -3.63 8.87 21.44
N GLY A 119 -3.21 9.67 22.41
CA GLY A 119 -4.04 10.82 22.83
C GLY A 119 -4.33 11.74 21.64
N ALA A 120 -5.35 12.58 21.73
CA ALA A 120 -5.85 13.41 20.63
C ALA A 120 -4.78 14.24 19.93
N GLU A 121 -3.83 14.81 20.68
CA GLU A 121 -2.71 15.58 20.13
C GLU A 121 -1.74 14.72 19.33
N ALA A 122 -1.41 13.51 19.82
CA ALA A 122 -0.52 12.60 19.13
C ALA A 122 -1.18 12.01 17.87
N ALA A 123 -2.49 11.75 17.90
CA ALA A 123 -3.25 11.35 16.73
C ALA A 123 -3.27 12.45 15.66
N ALA A 124 -3.46 13.70 16.04
CA ALA A 124 -3.39 14.85 15.12
C ALA A 124 -1.99 15.02 14.53
N ALA A 125 -0.93 14.88 15.35
CA ALA A 125 0.45 14.92 14.87
C ALA A 125 0.76 13.77 13.89
N GLY A 126 0.26 12.57 14.16
CA GLY A 126 0.38 11.41 13.26
C GLY A 126 -0.32 11.66 11.92
N ALA A 127 -1.55 12.18 11.96
CA ALA A 127 -2.31 12.52 10.75
C ALA A 127 -1.61 13.62 9.95
N ALA A 128 -1.05 14.64 10.59
CA ALA A 128 -0.27 15.70 9.93
C ALA A 128 0.99 15.15 9.27
N ALA A 129 1.76 14.32 9.98
CA ALA A 129 2.96 13.67 9.44
C ALA A 129 2.62 12.79 8.22
N TRP A 130 1.56 11.99 8.33
CA TRP A 130 1.10 11.18 7.20
C TRP A 130 0.65 12.04 6.02
N SER A 131 -0.10 13.12 6.25
CA SER A 131 -0.54 14.03 5.19
C SER A 131 0.65 14.62 4.42
N LEU A 132 1.73 14.96 5.13
CA LEU A 132 2.95 15.49 4.52
C LEU A 132 3.63 14.45 3.62
N VAL A 133 3.87 13.23 4.11
CA VAL A 133 4.57 12.21 3.32
C VAL A 133 3.69 11.66 2.19
N HIS A 134 2.38 11.56 2.41
CA HIS A 134 1.44 11.15 1.37
C HIS A 134 1.31 12.20 0.27
N GLY A 135 1.22 13.48 0.65
CA GLY A 135 1.22 14.59 -0.30
C GLY A 135 2.51 14.64 -1.12
N LEU A 136 3.67 14.50 -0.47
CA LEU A 136 4.95 14.44 -1.16
C LEU A 136 4.99 13.28 -2.17
N ALA A 137 4.63 12.06 -1.75
CA ALA A 137 4.60 10.91 -2.62
C ALA A 137 3.68 11.11 -3.84
N SER A 138 2.47 11.64 -3.61
CA SER A 138 1.50 11.91 -4.67
C SER A 138 2.01 12.97 -5.66
N LEU A 139 2.54 14.09 -5.18
CA LEU A 139 3.05 15.17 -6.03
C LEU A 139 4.23 14.72 -6.90
N VAL A 140 5.09 13.85 -6.37
CA VAL A 140 6.19 13.27 -7.16
C VAL A 140 5.68 12.27 -8.18
N LEU A 141 4.73 11.39 -7.80
CA LEU A 141 4.14 10.41 -8.72
C LEU A 141 3.35 11.06 -9.87
N GLU A 142 2.83 12.27 -9.64
CA GLU A 142 2.10 13.06 -10.64
C GLU A 142 3.02 13.99 -11.45
N GLY A 143 4.33 13.99 -11.15
CA GLY A 143 5.31 14.80 -11.88
C GLY A 143 5.31 16.28 -11.52
N HIS A 144 4.64 16.67 -10.43
CA HIS A 144 4.64 18.06 -9.94
C HIS A 144 5.90 18.42 -9.16
N LEU A 145 6.60 17.42 -8.61
CA LEU A 145 7.86 17.59 -7.91
C LEU A 145 8.93 16.67 -8.48
N GLU A 146 10.19 17.07 -8.29
CA GLU A 146 11.35 16.32 -8.76
C GLU A 146 11.43 14.94 -8.11
N ASN A 147 11.60 13.90 -8.94
CA ASN A 147 11.83 12.53 -8.49
C ASN A 147 13.34 12.25 -8.43
N SER A 148 14.03 12.83 -7.43
CA SER A 148 15.42 12.51 -7.18
C SER A 148 15.68 12.19 -5.71
N PRO A 149 16.62 11.27 -5.40
CA PRO A 149 16.97 10.94 -4.02
C PRO A 149 17.51 12.17 -3.25
N ALA A 150 18.17 13.09 -3.93
CA ALA A 150 18.71 14.31 -3.32
C ALA A 150 17.57 15.25 -2.90
N PHE A 151 16.60 15.47 -3.79
CA PHE A 151 15.42 16.29 -3.51
C PHE A 151 14.60 15.68 -2.36
N MET A 152 14.35 14.37 -2.39
CA MET A 152 13.62 13.66 -1.34
C MET A 152 14.27 13.83 0.03
N ARG A 153 15.59 13.61 0.14
CA ARG A 153 16.29 13.81 1.41
C ARG A 153 16.20 15.24 1.92
N LYS A 154 16.27 16.23 1.02
CA LYS A 154 16.17 17.65 1.38
C LYS A 154 14.76 17.98 1.89
N VAL A 155 13.71 17.55 1.20
CA VAL A 155 12.32 17.81 1.61
C VAL A 155 12.00 17.10 2.93
N LEU A 156 12.30 15.80 3.05
CA LEU A 156 12.06 15.05 4.28
C LEU A 156 12.91 15.58 5.45
N GLY A 157 14.10 16.08 5.20
CA GLY A 157 14.94 16.74 6.22
C GLY A 157 14.39 18.07 6.68
N ALA A 158 13.64 18.79 5.84
CA ALA A 158 12.96 20.03 6.21
C ALA A 158 11.64 19.80 6.97
N MET A 159 11.05 18.61 6.85
CA MET A 159 9.85 18.25 7.59
C MET A 159 10.18 18.07 9.07
N ARG A 160 9.54 18.88 9.93
CA ARG A 160 9.59 18.66 11.38
C ARG A 160 8.54 17.62 11.73
N PHE A 161 8.93 16.35 11.75
CA PHE A 161 8.09 15.34 12.38
C PHE A 161 8.03 15.65 13.87
N ALA A 162 6.83 15.86 14.39
CA ALA A 162 6.67 16.03 15.84
C ALA A 162 7.31 14.79 16.49
N ALA A 163 8.33 15.01 17.29
CA ALA A 163 8.90 13.97 18.12
C ALA A 163 7.75 13.48 18.99
N ALA A 164 7.39 12.20 18.86
CA ALA A 164 6.46 11.59 19.78
C ALA A 164 6.91 11.96 21.19
N ALA A 165 5.97 12.46 21.98
CA ALA A 165 6.22 12.89 23.36
C ALA A 165 6.63 11.67 24.20
N GLN A 166 7.88 11.26 24.07
CA GLN A 166 8.56 10.36 24.98
C GLN A 166 9.52 11.20 25.82
N ARG A 167 8.94 12.02 26.69
CA ARG A 167 9.66 12.51 27.86
C ARG A 167 8.62 12.99 28.86
N SER A 168 8.16 12.11 29.72
CA SER A 168 7.88 12.39 31.13
C SER A 168 7.47 11.09 31.79
N ALA A 169 8.38 10.42 32.41
CA ALA A 169 8.21 9.68 33.63
C ALA A 169 9.52 9.75 34.38
#